data_85a1a20f52d618672de404786e3ff1c7
#
_entry.id   85a1a20f52d618672de404786e3ff1c7
#
_cell.length_a   1.000
_cell.length_b   1.000
_cell.length_c   1.000
_cell.angle_alpha   90.00
_cell.angle_beta   90.00
_cell.angle_gamma   90.00
#
_symmetry.space_group_name_H-M   'P 1'
#
loop_
_entity.id
_entity.type
_entity.pdbx_description
1 polymer ?
#
loop_
_entity_poly.entity_id
_entity_poly.type
_entity_poly.pdbx_seq_one_letter_code
_entity_poly.pdbx_strand_id
1 'polypeptide(L)'
;TTDIAFASNANIQLVTSFKFASNSLFENPFSDSVKNGIIDWHKGDILDLLKKKELGELERVFNSTNNVKPSNMASFLFSLVDNSMVIKQGIDSKSIDFNRILQDDEDFKIIFVLFYTSIIYHIAQIVKEKGLTPPRHITFSGNGSRIIKVITTDWRLLARYTKIIFEKVLDKPYPSELEILGLEKGYNPKEATCKGGFVQGFTETCDNQIVVFQSHNHSFVTDKDTYVSVENEYKEQTVKSIETFFDFALNTMNSVFNFDDNFGVTSESLKIAREECKKDLLTYLEKGIALRQEESEAQDKIEETFFFYPIKGVLNALASAIYDSLTNK
;
A
#
# COMPACT_ATOMS: atom_id res chain seq x y z
N THR A 1 -3.02 -5.07 7.54
CA THR A 1 -4.25 -5.31 6.75
C THR A 1 -4.80 -4.01 6.21
N THR A 2 -5.50 -4.11 5.09
CA THR A 2 -6.40 -3.09 4.57
C THR A 2 -7.80 -3.69 4.56
N ASP A 3 -8.70 -3.06 5.31
CA ASP A 3 -10.10 -3.47 5.42
C ASP A 3 -10.95 -2.47 4.64
N ILE A 4 -11.86 -2.96 3.83
CA ILE A 4 -12.67 -2.16 2.92
C ILE A 4 -14.14 -2.48 3.16
N ALA A 5 -14.95 -1.44 3.30
CA ALA A 5 -16.39 -1.54 3.32
C ALA A 5 -17.00 -0.65 2.24
N PHE A 6 -17.88 -1.21 1.43
CA PHE A 6 -18.73 -0.47 0.52
C PHE A 6 -20.10 -0.28 1.14
N ALA A 7 -20.55 0.97 1.19
CA ALA A 7 -21.86 1.32 1.68
C ALA A 7 -22.63 2.17 0.66
N SER A 8 -23.94 1.96 0.55
CA SER A 8 -24.86 2.78 -0.22
C SER A 8 -26.14 2.97 0.57
N ASN A 9 -26.61 4.21 0.68
CA ASN A 9 -27.83 4.56 1.43
C ASN A 9 -27.82 4.02 2.87
N ALA A 10 -26.68 4.17 3.57
CA ALA A 10 -26.43 3.67 4.93
C ALA A 10 -26.43 2.12 5.08
N ASN A 11 -26.51 1.37 3.98
CA ASN A 11 -26.41 -0.08 4.00
C ASN A 11 -25.03 -0.52 3.52
N ILE A 12 -24.38 -1.43 4.26
CA ILE A 12 -23.14 -2.07 3.83
C ILE A 12 -23.49 -3.09 2.75
N GLN A 13 -22.87 -2.95 1.59
CA GLN A 13 -23.10 -3.83 0.44
C GLN A 13 -22.01 -4.90 0.29
N LEU A 14 -20.80 -4.61 0.77
CA LEU A 14 -19.66 -5.51 0.68
C LEU A 14 -18.63 -5.15 1.74
N VAL A 15 -18.03 -6.17 2.33
CA VAL A 15 -16.82 -6.06 3.15
C VAL A 15 -15.76 -6.97 2.55
N THR A 16 -14.53 -6.49 2.47
CA THR A 16 -13.37 -7.29 2.08
C THR A 16 -12.15 -6.85 2.87
N SER A 17 -11.20 -7.76 3.04
CA SER A 17 -9.94 -7.51 3.74
C SER A 17 -8.79 -8.19 3.02
N PHE A 18 -7.62 -7.56 3.05
CA PHE A 18 -6.40 -8.18 2.53
C PHE A 18 -5.17 -7.75 3.33
N LYS A 19 -4.18 -8.65 3.40
CA LYS A 19 -2.94 -8.40 4.16
C LYS A 19 -1.94 -7.57 3.34
N PHE A 20 -2.35 -6.38 2.94
CA PHE A 20 -1.53 -5.42 2.22
C PHE A 20 -1.80 -4.01 2.75
N ALA A 21 -0.81 -3.40 3.38
CA ALA A 21 -0.91 -2.08 3.99
C ALA A 21 0.46 -1.37 3.91
N SER A 22 0.58 -0.17 4.44
CA SER A 22 1.81 0.64 4.38
C SER A 22 3.08 -0.10 4.82
N ASN A 23 2.98 -1.03 5.78
CA ASN A 23 4.12 -1.86 6.21
C ASN A 23 4.71 -2.69 5.06
N SER A 24 3.89 -3.06 4.07
CA SER A 24 4.36 -3.81 2.89
C SER A 24 5.36 -3.05 2.02
N LEU A 25 5.47 -1.74 2.20
CA LEU A 25 6.47 -0.90 1.53
C LEU A 25 7.86 -1.00 2.18
N PHE A 26 7.90 -1.36 3.45
CA PHE A 26 9.12 -1.32 4.27
C PHE A 26 9.53 -2.71 4.78
N GLU A 27 8.87 -3.76 4.37
CA GLU A 27 9.15 -5.12 4.82
C GLU A 27 9.16 -6.08 3.63
N ASN A 28 10.21 -6.89 3.53
CA ASN A 28 10.21 -8.03 2.61
C ASN A 28 9.68 -9.27 3.38
N PRO A 29 8.41 -9.63 3.22
CA PRO A 29 7.83 -10.75 3.95
C PRO A 29 8.39 -12.12 3.53
N PHE A 30 9.18 -12.16 2.44
CA PHE A 30 9.70 -13.38 1.84
C PHE A 30 11.21 -13.58 2.09
N SER A 31 11.80 -12.76 2.94
CA SER A 31 13.22 -12.80 3.25
C SER A 31 13.47 -12.28 4.66
N ASP A 32 14.41 -12.89 5.37
CA ASP A 32 14.92 -12.38 6.65
C ASP A 32 15.80 -11.12 6.49
N SER A 33 15.77 -10.53 5.30
CA SER A 33 16.55 -9.33 5.01
C SER A 33 16.09 -8.18 5.89
N VAL A 34 17.05 -7.59 6.58
CA VAL A 34 16.86 -6.33 7.33
C VAL A 34 17.09 -5.09 6.45
N LYS A 35 17.17 -5.29 5.13
CA LYS A 35 17.40 -4.22 4.16
C LYS A 35 16.10 -3.85 3.46
N ASN A 36 15.92 -2.53 3.28
CA ASN A 36 14.89 -1.96 2.43
C ASN A 36 15.42 -0.66 1.83
N GLY A 37 15.41 -0.54 0.51
CA GLY A 37 16.05 0.59 -0.20
C GLY A 37 15.55 1.96 0.27
N ILE A 38 14.26 2.14 0.55
CA ILE A 38 13.71 3.40 1.05
C ILE A 38 14.30 3.74 2.43
N ILE A 39 14.30 2.77 3.35
CA ILE A 39 14.83 2.98 4.70
C ILE A 39 16.33 3.19 4.68
N ASP A 40 17.05 2.39 3.90
CA ASP A 40 18.52 2.46 3.82
C ASP A 40 19.00 3.78 3.22
N TRP A 41 18.21 4.39 2.32
CA TRP A 41 18.48 5.69 1.73
C TRP A 41 18.33 6.84 2.74
N HIS A 42 17.24 6.84 3.51
CA HIS A 42 16.88 8.01 4.34
C HIS A 42 17.32 7.93 5.81
N LYS A 43 17.52 6.73 6.37
CA LYS A 43 17.76 6.58 7.82
C LYS A 43 19.04 7.26 8.29
N GLY A 44 20.09 7.28 7.45
CA GLY A 44 21.39 7.82 7.82
C GLY A 44 21.31 9.28 8.25
N ASP A 45 20.79 10.13 7.39
CA ASP A 45 20.68 11.58 7.62
C ASP A 45 19.83 11.91 8.86
N ILE A 46 18.72 11.16 9.07
CA ILE A 46 17.84 11.37 10.22
C ILE A 46 18.56 10.98 11.52
N LEU A 47 19.21 9.81 11.54
CA LEU A 47 19.92 9.33 12.72
C LEU A 47 21.12 10.23 13.07
N ASP A 48 21.85 10.72 12.08
CA ASP A 48 22.95 11.68 12.27
C ASP A 48 22.43 13.03 12.80
N LEU A 49 21.26 13.49 12.34
CA LEU A 49 20.61 14.66 12.88
C LEU A 49 20.24 14.49 14.36
N LEU A 50 19.66 13.34 14.75
CA LEU A 50 19.32 13.04 16.13
C LEU A 50 20.58 13.04 17.02
N LYS A 51 21.66 12.42 16.55
CA LYS A 51 22.94 12.36 17.24
C LYS A 51 23.57 13.75 17.42
N LYS A 52 23.58 14.56 16.35
CA LYS A 52 24.08 15.93 16.36
C LYS A 52 23.30 16.83 17.33
N LYS A 53 22.03 16.51 17.59
CA LYS A 53 21.15 17.22 18.53
C LYS A 53 21.13 16.57 19.93
N GLU A 54 22.11 15.73 20.23
CA GLU A 54 22.25 15.03 21.52
C GLU A 54 21.07 14.10 21.88
N LEU A 55 20.28 13.69 20.89
CA LEU A 55 19.20 12.72 21.03
C LEU A 55 19.63 11.29 20.68
N GLY A 56 20.92 10.98 20.87
CA GLY A 56 21.47 9.64 20.57
C GLY A 56 20.84 8.49 21.32
N GLU A 57 20.08 8.74 22.38
CA GLU A 57 19.28 7.69 23.04
C GLU A 57 18.16 7.18 22.15
N LEU A 58 17.55 8.02 21.33
CA LEU A 58 16.55 7.60 20.34
C LEU A 58 17.18 6.71 19.26
N GLU A 59 18.41 7.01 18.86
CA GLU A 59 19.18 6.19 17.93
C GLU A 59 19.58 4.83 18.55
N ARG A 60 20.01 4.82 19.82
CA ARG A 60 20.47 3.58 20.50
C ARG A 60 19.43 2.48 20.53
N VAL A 61 18.15 2.82 20.65
CA VAL A 61 17.05 1.85 20.61
C VAL A 61 17.11 1.01 19.34
N PHE A 62 17.58 1.57 18.22
CA PHE A 62 17.65 0.92 16.92
C PHE A 62 19.05 0.37 16.59
N ASN A 63 20.11 0.98 17.10
CA ASN A 63 21.49 0.55 16.86
C ASN A 63 21.96 -0.57 17.81
N SER A 64 21.31 -0.76 18.95
CA SER A 64 21.66 -1.81 19.91
C SER A 64 21.26 -3.22 19.45
N THR A 65 20.43 -3.34 18.42
CA THR A 65 20.03 -4.61 17.84
C THR A 65 20.45 -4.64 16.37
N ASN A 66 21.42 -5.48 16.03
CA ASN A 66 21.91 -5.62 14.65
C ASN A 66 20.85 -6.09 13.62
N ASN A 67 19.60 -6.31 14.04
CA ASN A 67 18.53 -6.91 13.25
C ASN A 67 17.19 -6.19 13.44
N VAL A 68 17.18 -4.85 13.34
CA VAL A 68 15.89 -4.12 13.33
C VAL A 68 15.20 -4.31 12.00
N LYS A 69 14.00 -4.87 11.99
CA LYS A 69 13.18 -4.97 10.78
C LYS A 69 12.94 -3.58 10.17
N PRO A 70 13.04 -3.43 8.85
CA PRO A 70 12.83 -2.13 8.19
C PRO A 70 11.46 -1.50 8.50
N SER A 71 10.41 -2.31 8.67
CA SER A 71 9.09 -1.83 9.07
C SER A 71 9.07 -1.20 10.48
N ASN A 72 9.87 -1.72 11.41
CA ASN A 72 10.04 -1.12 12.73
C ASN A 72 10.83 0.20 12.65
N MET A 73 11.88 0.24 11.83
CA MET A 73 12.60 1.48 11.55
C MET A 73 11.69 2.53 10.91
N ALA A 74 10.88 2.15 9.92
CA ALA A 74 9.90 3.05 9.32
C ALA A 74 8.93 3.61 10.36
N SER A 75 8.37 2.75 11.21
CA SER A 75 7.46 3.15 12.30
C SER A 75 8.12 4.15 13.26
N PHE A 76 9.40 3.94 13.58
CA PHE A 76 10.18 4.88 14.37
C PHE A 76 10.34 6.22 13.66
N LEU A 77 10.79 6.23 12.40
CA LEU A 77 11.00 7.46 11.63
C LEU A 77 9.69 8.27 11.50
N PHE A 78 8.56 7.59 11.24
CA PHE A 78 7.24 8.25 11.23
C PHE A 78 6.80 8.81 12.58
N SER A 79 7.29 8.28 13.70
CA SER A 79 6.94 8.75 15.04
C SER A 79 7.75 9.96 15.50
N LEU A 80 8.86 10.27 14.86
CA LEU A 80 9.80 11.30 15.33
C LEU A 80 9.18 12.70 15.31
N VAL A 81 8.35 13.01 14.34
CA VAL A 81 7.70 14.33 14.23
C VAL A 81 6.81 14.67 15.43
N ASP A 82 6.21 13.63 16.03
CA ASP A 82 5.33 13.76 17.21
C ASP A 82 6.07 13.48 18.53
N ASN A 83 7.38 13.20 18.48
CA ASN A 83 8.16 12.84 19.66
C ASN A 83 8.47 14.07 20.53
N SER A 84 8.09 14.02 21.80
CA SER A 84 8.25 15.15 22.74
C SER A 84 9.70 15.58 22.99
N MET A 85 10.67 14.66 22.89
CA MET A 85 12.09 14.97 23.03
C MET A 85 12.59 15.75 21.80
N VAL A 86 12.18 15.32 20.61
CA VAL A 86 12.50 15.99 19.34
C VAL A 86 11.92 17.41 19.32
N ILE A 87 10.66 17.56 19.71
CA ILE A 87 9.96 18.84 19.77
C ILE A 87 10.66 19.81 20.76
N LYS A 88 11.04 19.32 21.96
CA LYS A 88 11.73 20.15 22.96
C LYS A 88 13.11 20.64 22.51
N GLN A 89 13.81 19.91 21.67
CA GLN A 89 15.11 20.29 21.12
C GLN A 89 15.00 21.31 19.95
N GLY A 90 13.78 21.69 19.57
CA GLY A 90 13.57 22.67 18.51
C GLY A 90 14.09 22.22 17.15
N ILE A 91 14.06 20.92 16.87
CA ILE A 91 14.42 20.37 15.55
C ILE A 91 13.36 20.82 14.54
N ASP A 92 13.81 21.33 13.40
CA ASP A 92 12.88 21.69 12.33
C ASP A 92 12.07 20.46 11.90
N SER A 93 10.77 20.57 12.00
CA SER A 93 9.85 19.49 11.63
C SER A 93 10.03 19.02 10.19
N LYS A 94 10.48 19.91 9.27
CA LYS A 94 10.74 19.54 7.87
C LYS A 94 11.86 18.52 7.72
N SER A 95 12.87 18.57 8.60
CA SER A 95 14.03 17.68 8.53
C SER A 95 13.82 16.34 9.24
N ILE A 96 12.68 16.15 9.94
CA ILE A 96 12.38 14.97 10.74
C ILE A 96 11.02 14.34 10.38
N ASP A 97 10.15 15.05 9.69
CA ASP A 97 8.87 14.52 9.21
C ASP A 97 9.11 13.56 8.05
N PHE A 98 9.11 12.28 8.36
CA PHE A 98 9.41 11.23 7.37
C PHE A 98 8.41 11.20 6.21
N ASN A 99 7.13 11.54 6.43
CA ASN A 99 6.17 11.68 5.32
C ASN A 99 6.62 12.75 4.33
N ARG A 100 7.10 13.88 4.84
CA ARG A 100 7.55 14.97 4.01
C ARG A 100 8.85 14.64 3.28
N ILE A 101 9.80 14.01 3.98
CA ILE A 101 11.05 13.55 3.38
C ILE A 101 10.76 12.64 2.18
N LEU A 102 9.86 11.66 2.36
CA LEU A 102 9.44 10.76 1.29
C LEU A 102 8.65 11.48 0.19
N GLN A 103 7.87 12.51 0.55
CA GLN A 103 7.12 13.31 -0.43
C GLN A 103 8.04 14.13 -1.32
N ASP A 104 9.13 14.65 -0.77
CA ASP A 104 10.12 15.47 -1.49
C ASP A 104 11.10 14.60 -2.30
N ASP A 105 11.12 13.27 -2.09
CA ASP A 105 11.97 12.32 -2.83
C ASP A 105 11.24 11.79 -4.08
N GLU A 106 11.65 12.29 -5.24
CA GLU A 106 11.06 11.94 -6.54
C GLU A 106 11.47 10.54 -7.03
N ASP A 107 12.62 10.02 -6.61
CA ASP A 107 13.15 8.74 -7.09
C ASP A 107 12.34 7.55 -6.56
N PHE A 108 11.92 7.56 -5.30
CA PHE A 108 11.09 6.50 -4.72
C PHE A 108 9.58 6.70 -4.95
N LYS A 109 9.14 7.81 -5.52
CA LYS A 109 7.72 8.16 -5.70
C LYS A 109 6.92 7.09 -6.44
N ILE A 110 7.50 6.45 -7.44
CA ILE A 110 6.84 5.39 -8.23
C ILE A 110 6.34 4.23 -7.34
N ILE A 111 7.06 3.89 -6.26
CA ILE A 111 6.69 2.80 -5.35
C ILE A 111 5.36 3.11 -4.67
N PHE A 112 5.20 4.35 -4.19
CA PHE A 112 3.97 4.79 -3.52
C PHE A 112 2.80 4.90 -4.51
N VAL A 113 3.05 5.34 -5.73
CA VAL A 113 2.05 5.37 -6.82
C VAL A 113 1.59 3.96 -7.14
N LEU A 114 2.50 2.99 -7.30
CA LEU A 114 2.15 1.57 -7.56
C LEU A 114 1.41 0.95 -6.39
N PHE A 115 1.82 1.23 -5.15
CA PHE A 115 1.13 0.78 -3.95
C PHE A 115 -0.33 1.24 -3.94
N TYR A 116 -0.57 2.54 -4.13
CA TYR A 116 -1.92 3.09 -4.18
C TYR A 116 -2.73 2.53 -5.35
N THR A 117 -2.13 2.51 -6.53
CA THR A 117 -2.78 2.02 -7.75
C THR A 117 -3.22 0.57 -7.60
N SER A 118 -2.41 -0.29 -6.97
CA SER A 118 -2.76 -1.70 -6.78
C SER A 118 -3.99 -1.88 -5.90
N ILE A 119 -4.12 -1.08 -4.83
CA ILE A 119 -5.29 -1.09 -3.95
C ILE A 119 -6.53 -0.64 -4.72
N ILE A 120 -6.48 0.51 -5.39
CA ILE A 120 -7.63 1.05 -6.11
C ILE A 120 -8.02 0.17 -7.30
N TYR A 121 -7.03 -0.38 -8.02
CA TYR A 121 -7.27 -1.31 -9.13
C TYR A 121 -8.02 -2.56 -8.64
N HIS A 122 -7.56 -3.17 -7.55
CA HIS A 122 -8.21 -4.34 -6.99
C HIS A 122 -9.65 -4.04 -6.53
N ILE A 123 -9.86 -2.88 -5.90
CA ILE A 123 -11.18 -2.40 -5.52
C ILE A 123 -12.08 -2.21 -6.75
N ALA A 124 -11.56 -1.60 -7.81
CA ALA A 124 -12.31 -1.39 -9.05
C ALA A 124 -12.70 -2.71 -9.73
N GLN A 125 -11.83 -3.73 -9.65
CA GLN A 125 -12.13 -5.09 -10.10
C GLN A 125 -13.31 -5.70 -9.32
N ILE A 126 -13.30 -5.58 -7.99
CA ILE A 126 -14.40 -6.05 -7.13
C ILE A 126 -15.71 -5.36 -7.50
N VAL A 127 -15.67 -4.02 -7.67
CA VAL A 127 -16.84 -3.22 -8.07
C VAL A 127 -17.39 -3.69 -9.41
N LYS A 128 -16.51 -3.99 -10.37
CA LYS A 128 -16.88 -4.52 -11.69
C LYS A 128 -17.57 -5.87 -11.60
N GLU A 129 -16.94 -6.83 -10.93
CA GLU A 129 -17.43 -8.21 -10.83
C GLU A 129 -18.72 -8.32 -10.02
N LYS A 130 -18.88 -7.51 -8.99
CA LYS A 130 -20.10 -7.45 -8.19
C LYS A 130 -21.19 -6.58 -8.79
N GLY A 131 -20.93 -5.89 -9.90
CA GLY A 131 -21.89 -4.98 -10.51
C GLY A 131 -22.26 -3.79 -9.61
N LEU A 132 -21.36 -3.40 -8.69
CA LEU A 132 -21.61 -2.27 -7.78
C LEU A 132 -21.49 -0.93 -8.51
N THR A 133 -22.15 0.08 -7.95
CA THR A 133 -21.95 1.46 -8.42
C THR A 133 -20.63 1.98 -7.84
N PRO A 134 -19.77 2.63 -8.66
CA PRO A 134 -18.55 3.25 -8.17
C PRO A 134 -18.83 4.26 -7.05
N PRO A 135 -17.96 4.36 -6.02
CA PRO A 135 -18.20 5.20 -4.86
C PRO A 135 -18.13 6.70 -5.19
N ARG A 136 -18.99 7.51 -4.60
CA ARG A 136 -18.89 8.99 -4.68
C ARG A 136 -17.84 9.54 -3.72
N HIS A 137 -17.63 8.85 -2.61
CA HIS A 137 -16.68 9.24 -1.58
C HIS A 137 -15.79 8.06 -1.24
N ILE A 138 -14.49 8.32 -1.08
CA ILE A 138 -13.52 7.36 -0.54
C ILE A 138 -12.92 7.98 0.71
N THR A 139 -12.94 7.24 1.81
CA THR A 139 -12.35 7.66 3.08
C THR A 139 -11.23 6.70 3.46
N PHE A 140 -10.09 7.26 3.83
CA PHE A 140 -8.96 6.50 4.35
C PHE A 140 -8.84 6.70 5.86
N SER A 141 -8.68 5.62 6.61
CA SER A 141 -8.49 5.64 8.05
C SER A 141 -7.30 4.77 8.49
N GLY A 142 -6.92 4.87 9.75
CA GLY A 142 -5.75 4.18 10.30
C GLY A 142 -4.42 4.88 9.97
N ASN A 143 -3.37 4.55 10.75
CA ASN A 143 -2.06 5.22 10.60
C ASN A 143 -1.42 5.00 9.23
N GLY A 144 -1.64 3.83 8.62
CA GLY A 144 -1.11 3.51 7.30
C GLY A 144 -1.61 4.44 6.19
N SER A 145 -2.76 5.09 6.38
CA SER A 145 -3.30 6.04 5.39
C SER A 145 -2.44 7.30 5.22
N ARG A 146 -1.59 7.62 6.20
CA ARG A 146 -0.67 8.76 6.12
C ARG A 146 0.30 8.64 4.93
N ILE A 147 0.63 7.42 4.52
CA ILE A 147 1.54 7.17 3.38
C ILE A 147 0.97 7.67 2.05
N ILE A 148 -0.33 7.84 1.94
CA ILE A 148 -0.98 8.36 0.72
C ILE A 148 -0.54 9.82 0.47
N LYS A 149 -0.23 10.57 1.54
CA LYS A 149 0.29 11.94 1.44
C LYS A 149 1.66 12.04 0.78
N VAL A 150 2.41 10.93 0.73
CA VAL A 150 3.69 10.86 0.03
C VAL A 150 3.49 11.03 -1.48
N ILE A 151 2.37 10.53 -2.03
CA ILE A 151 2.07 10.64 -3.46
C ILE A 151 1.76 12.10 -3.82
N THR A 152 0.81 12.69 -3.11
CA THR A 152 0.39 14.08 -3.29
C THR A 152 -0.40 14.58 -2.07
N THR A 153 -0.36 15.87 -1.83
CA THR A 153 -1.27 16.56 -0.89
C THR A 153 -2.44 17.26 -1.59
N ASP A 154 -2.48 17.21 -2.92
CA ASP A 154 -3.64 17.64 -3.71
C ASP A 154 -4.66 16.50 -3.85
N TRP A 155 -5.66 16.54 -2.99
CA TRP A 155 -6.72 15.51 -2.96
C TRP A 155 -7.62 15.52 -4.21
N ARG A 156 -7.71 16.65 -4.91
CA ARG A 156 -8.44 16.73 -6.18
C ARG A 156 -7.67 16.00 -7.27
N LEU A 157 -6.34 16.16 -7.27
CA LEU A 157 -5.46 15.44 -8.18
C LEU A 157 -5.57 13.92 -7.94
N LEU A 158 -5.53 13.48 -6.66
CA LEU A 158 -5.65 12.08 -6.30
C LEU A 158 -7.03 11.52 -6.65
N ALA A 159 -8.11 12.29 -6.42
CA ALA A 159 -9.47 11.90 -6.80
C ALA A 159 -9.60 11.74 -8.32
N ARG A 160 -9.01 12.65 -9.12
CA ARG A 160 -8.97 12.55 -10.58
C ARG A 160 -8.22 11.29 -11.02
N TYR A 161 -7.08 10.99 -10.42
CA TYR A 161 -6.33 9.77 -10.70
C TYR A 161 -7.14 8.51 -10.38
N THR A 162 -7.74 8.46 -9.21
CA THR A 162 -8.60 7.36 -8.76
C THR A 162 -9.79 7.15 -9.69
N LYS A 163 -10.45 8.23 -10.10
CA LYS A 163 -11.56 8.20 -11.05
C LYS A 163 -11.15 7.55 -12.38
N ILE A 164 -9.98 7.93 -12.92
CA ILE A 164 -9.46 7.35 -14.16
C ILE A 164 -9.18 5.84 -14.00
N ILE A 165 -8.65 5.39 -12.86
CA ILE A 165 -8.47 3.95 -12.62
C ILE A 165 -9.82 3.22 -12.74
N PHE A 166 -10.86 3.70 -12.06
CA PHE A 166 -12.19 3.11 -12.16
C PHE A 166 -12.73 3.13 -13.59
N GLU A 167 -12.63 4.25 -14.30
CA GLU A 167 -13.09 4.37 -15.69
C GLU A 167 -12.43 3.34 -16.61
N LYS A 168 -11.12 3.17 -16.46
CA LYS A 168 -10.36 2.20 -17.27
C LYS A 168 -10.67 0.75 -16.91
N VAL A 169 -10.83 0.43 -15.62
CA VAL A 169 -11.15 -0.94 -15.19
C VAL A 169 -12.60 -1.31 -15.54
N LEU A 170 -13.54 -0.37 -15.38
CA LEU A 170 -14.96 -0.58 -15.65
C LEU A 170 -15.30 -0.48 -17.14
N ASP A 171 -14.39 0.06 -17.94
CA ASP A 171 -14.60 0.38 -19.37
C ASP A 171 -15.85 1.24 -19.61
N LYS A 172 -16.05 2.24 -18.76
CA LYS A 172 -17.17 3.19 -18.83
C LYS A 172 -16.84 4.49 -18.11
N PRO A 173 -17.48 5.61 -18.49
CA PRO A 173 -17.34 6.87 -17.77
C PRO A 173 -17.77 6.74 -16.30
N TYR A 174 -17.08 7.48 -15.44
CA TYR A 174 -17.45 7.55 -14.02
C TYR A 174 -18.79 8.28 -13.85
N PRO A 175 -19.74 7.72 -13.09
CA PRO A 175 -21.13 8.22 -13.10
C PRO A 175 -21.33 9.53 -12.34
N SER A 176 -20.36 9.97 -11.55
CA SER A 176 -20.48 11.14 -10.66
C SER A 176 -19.11 11.78 -10.38
N GLU A 177 -19.09 12.85 -9.61
CA GLU A 177 -17.83 13.33 -9.02
C GLU A 177 -17.37 12.38 -7.92
N LEU A 178 -16.05 12.25 -7.78
CA LEU A 178 -15.39 11.47 -6.74
C LEU A 178 -14.67 12.43 -5.79
N GLU A 179 -14.92 12.27 -4.50
CA GLU A 179 -14.23 13.00 -3.44
C GLU A 179 -13.43 12.06 -2.55
N ILE A 180 -12.22 12.47 -2.19
CA ILE A 180 -11.39 11.78 -1.19
C ILE A 180 -11.48 12.57 0.11
N LEU A 181 -11.93 11.92 1.18
CA LEU A 181 -12.22 12.50 2.48
C LEU A 181 -11.26 11.99 3.56
N GLY A 182 -11.13 12.74 4.65
CA GLY A 182 -10.45 12.28 5.87
C GLY A 182 -8.92 12.39 5.84
N LEU A 183 -8.35 13.07 4.85
CA LEU A 183 -6.90 13.35 4.78
C LEU A 183 -6.57 14.82 5.05
N GLU A 184 -7.53 15.59 5.52
CA GLU A 184 -7.41 17.01 5.79
C GLU A 184 -6.45 17.33 6.94
N LYS A 185 -5.99 18.60 7.01
CA LYS A 185 -5.12 19.06 8.09
C LYS A 185 -5.87 18.98 9.43
N GLY A 186 -5.29 18.30 10.41
CA GLY A 186 -5.88 18.10 11.74
C GLY A 186 -6.76 16.86 11.89
N TYR A 187 -7.02 16.13 10.81
CA TYR A 187 -7.68 14.84 10.90
C TYR A 187 -6.72 13.78 11.46
N ASN A 188 -7.11 13.10 12.55
CA ASN A 188 -6.37 11.98 13.09
C ASN A 188 -7.00 10.66 12.61
N PRO A 189 -6.35 9.93 11.70
CA PRO A 189 -6.92 8.69 11.15
C PRO A 189 -7.19 7.60 12.20
N LYS A 190 -6.46 7.60 13.33
CA LYS A 190 -6.70 6.66 14.44
C LYS A 190 -8.02 6.90 15.15
N GLU A 191 -8.49 8.13 15.21
CA GLU A 191 -9.72 8.50 15.91
C GLU A 191 -10.97 8.21 15.10
N ALA A 192 -10.83 7.99 13.79
CA ALA A 192 -11.98 7.80 12.89
C ALA A 192 -12.86 6.64 13.33
N THR A 193 -12.28 5.51 13.67
CA THR A 193 -13.00 4.30 14.12
C THR A 193 -13.70 4.56 15.46
N CYS A 194 -13.01 5.19 16.42
CA CYS A 194 -13.59 5.53 17.71
C CYS A 194 -14.72 6.54 17.57
N LYS A 195 -14.53 7.60 16.77
CA LYS A 195 -15.56 8.62 16.52
C LYS A 195 -16.76 8.04 15.78
N GLY A 196 -16.52 7.16 14.80
CA GLY A 196 -17.58 6.46 14.07
C GLY A 196 -18.44 5.57 14.97
N GLY A 197 -17.84 4.90 15.96
CA GLY A 197 -18.57 4.08 16.93
C GLY A 197 -19.53 4.87 17.84
N PHE A 198 -19.35 6.18 17.96
CA PHE A 198 -20.28 7.06 18.73
C PHE A 198 -21.42 7.63 17.87
N VAL A 199 -21.36 7.47 16.54
CA VAL A 199 -22.46 7.91 15.67
C VAL A 199 -23.57 6.87 15.76
N GLN A 200 -24.68 7.23 16.43
CA GLN A 200 -25.87 6.38 16.53
C GLN A 200 -26.45 6.07 15.15
N GLY A 201 -26.69 4.81 14.87
CA GLY A 201 -27.40 4.37 13.66
C GLY A 201 -26.95 3.07 13.04
N PHE A 202 -25.78 2.53 13.41
CA PHE A 202 -25.36 1.20 12.98
C PHE A 202 -25.76 0.14 14.02
N THR A 203 -27.04 -0.17 14.08
CA THR A 203 -27.57 -1.23 14.97
C THR A 203 -27.81 -2.55 14.26
N GLU A 204 -27.63 -2.62 12.96
CA GLU A 204 -27.78 -3.88 12.24
C GLU A 204 -26.38 -4.52 12.06
N THR A 205 -26.23 -5.67 12.71
CA THR A 205 -25.16 -6.61 12.39
C THR A 205 -25.36 -7.07 10.95
N CYS A 206 -24.51 -6.59 10.06
CA CYS A 206 -24.50 -7.10 8.71
C CYS A 206 -23.95 -8.53 8.76
N ASP A 207 -24.77 -9.51 8.44
CA ASP A 207 -24.38 -10.89 8.10
C ASP A 207 -23.58 -10.94 6.77
N ASN A 208 -22.85 -9.86 6.45
CA ASN A 208 -22.08 -9.77 5.23
C ASN A 208 -20.81 -10.61 5.39
N GLN A 209 -20.79 -11.73 4.70
CA GLN A 209 -19.57 -12.53 4.57
C GLN A 209 -18.46 -11.70 3.96
N ILE A 210 -17.24 -11.86 4.47
CA ILE A 210 -16.05 -11.28 3.86
C ILE A 210 -15.91 -11.86 2.46
N VAL A 211 -15.84 -10.98 1.46
CA VAL A 211 -15.68 -11.39 0.07
C VAL A 211 -14.19 -11.44 -0.26
N VAL A 212 -13.71 -12.60 -0.70
CA VAL A 212 -12.35 -12.77 -1.20
C VAL A 212 -12.40 -12.85 -2.72
N PHE A 213 -11.91 -11.78 -3.38
CA PHE A 213 -11.81 -11.68 -4.83
C PHE A 213 -10.38 -12.00 -5.28
N GLN A 214 -10.21 -12.96 -6.19
CA GLN A 214 -8.89 -13.37 -6.67
C GLN A 214 -8.54 -12.81 -8.05
N SER A 215 -9.32 -13.15 -9.08
CA SER A 215 -9.08 -12.72 -10.46
C SER A 215 -10.31 -12.90 -11.35
N HIS A 216 -10.26 -12.43 -12.59
CA HIS A 216 -11.36 -12.56 -13.56
C HIS A 216 -11.84 -13.98 -13.79
N ASN A 217 -10.97 -14.97 -13.80
CA ASN A 217 -11.35 -16.37 -14.08
C ASN A 217 -11.63 -17.16 -12.80
N HIS A 218 -11.09 -16.71 -11.65
CA HIS A 218 -11.34 -17.24 -10.32
C HIS A 218 -11.73 -16.08 -9.40
N SER A 219 -12.91 -15.49 -9.69
CA SER A 219 -13.35 -14.26 -9.06
C SER A 219 -13.48 -14.36 -7.56
N PHE A 220 -13.92 -15.53 -7.08
CA PHE A 220 -14.13 -15.75 -5.64
C PHE A 220 -13.61 -17.12 -5.24
N VAL A 221 -12.99 -17.16 -4.08
CA VAL A 221 -12.58 -18.42 -3.44
C VAL A 221 -13.83 -19.17 -3.01
N THR A 222 -13.87 -20.47 -3.28
CA THR A 222 -14.95 -21.33 -2.80
C THR A 222 -14.70 -21.71 -1.34
N ASP A 223 -15.76 -22.13 -0.64
CA ASP A 223 -15.67 -22.62 0.74
C ASP A 223 -14.82 -23.90 0.90
N LYS A 224 -14.36 -24.48 -0.20
CA LYS A 224 -13.57 -25.72 -0.23
C LYS A 224 -12.08 -25.47 -0.46
N ASP A 225 -11.71 -24.27 -0.91
CA ASP A 225 -10.33 -23.95 -1.25
C ASP A 225 -9.49 -23.75 0.02
N THR A 226 -8.37 -24.44 0.09
CA THR A 226 -7.41 -24.34 1.18
C THR A 226 -6.04 -23.93 0.64
N TYR A 227 -5.18 -23.38 1.50
CA TYR A 227 -3.83 -22.99 1.09
C TYR A 227 -2.97 -24.16 0.59
N VAL A 228 -3.28 -25.38 1.02
CA VAL A 228 -2.57 -26.60 0.60
C VAL A 228 -3.01 -27.09 -0.78
N SER A 229 -4.26 -26.81 -1.17
CA SER A 229 -4.86 -27.32 -2.40
C SER A 229 -4.76 -26.37 -3.61
N VAL A 230 -3.93 -25.32 -3.53
CA VAL A 230 -3.80 -24.35 -4.62
C VAL A 230 -3.14 -24.96 -5.84
N GLU A 231 -3.89 -25.10 -6.92
CA GLU A 231 -3.46 -25.69 -8.17
C GLU A 231 -2.51 -24.77 -8.97
N ASN A 232 -1.66 -25.35 -9.80
CA ASN A 232 -0.71 -24.58 -10.61
C ASN A 232 -1.41 -23.64 -11.61
N GLU A 233 -2.52 -24.09 -12.21
CA GLU A 233 -3.31 -23.25 -13.12
C GLU A 233 -3.81 -21.97 -12.42
N TYR A 234 -4.22 -22.09 -11.16
CA TYR A 234 -4.61 -20.94 -10.35
C TYR A 234 -3.46 -19.95 -10.10
N LYS A 235 -2.25 -20.48 -9.83
CA LYS A 235 -1.04 -19.66 -9.67
C LYS A 235 -0.69 -18.92 -10.96
N GLU A 236 -0.71 -19.61 -12.11
CA GLU A 236 -0.43 -19.03 -13.42
C GLU A 236 -1.42 -17.91 -13.77
N GLN A 237 -2.71 -18.11 -13.51
CA GLN A 237 -3.74 -17.10 -13.73
C GLN A 237 -3.55 -15.88 -12.80
N THR A 238 -3.14 -16.12 -11.55
CA THR A 238 -2.83 -15.04 -10.61
C THR A 238 -1.64 -14.21 -11.12
N VAL A 239 -0.55 -14.86 -11.54
CA VAL A 239 0.62 -14.18 -12.12
C VAL A 239 0.23 -13.34 -13.33
N LYS A 240 -0.55 -13.90 -14.26
CA LYS A 240 -1.04 -13.19 -15.45
C LYS A 240 -1.91 -11.97 -15.08
N SER A 241 -2.72 -12.09 -14.05
CA SER A 241 -3.52 -10.96 -13.54
C SER A 241 -2.63 -9.83 -13.02
N ILE A 242 -1.53 -10.17 -12.38
CA ILE A 242 -0.56 -9.20 -11.85
C ILE A 242 0.28 -8.57 -12.95
N GLU A 243 0.69 -9.34 -13.95
CA GLU A 243 1.33 -8.79 -15.17
C GLU A 243 0.41 -7.77 -15.86
N THR A 244 -0.88 -8.11 -15.99
CA THR A 244 -1.91 -7.21 -16.53
C THR A 244 -2.04 -5.94 -15.68
N PHE A 245 -1.99 -6.06 -14.36
CA PHE A 245 -1.99 -4.90 -13.47
C PHE A 245 -0.76 -4.01 -13.66
N PHE A 246 0.44 -4.56 -13.75
CA PHE A 246 1.65 -3.75 -13.95
C PHE A 246 1.68 -3.09 -15.33
N ASP A 247 1.21 -3.78 -16.38
CA ASP A 247 1.04 -3.17 -17.69
C ASP A 247 -0.01 -2.04 -17.66
N PHE A 248 -1.10 -2.24 -16.95
CA PHE A 248 -2.09 -1.20 -16.71
C PHE A 248 -1.49 0.00 -15.98
N ALA A 249 -0.80 -0.21 -14.85
CA ALA A 249 -0.26 0.86 -14.02
C ALA A 249 0.86 1.65 -14.75
N LEU A 250 1.87 0.94 -15.29
CA LEU A 250 3.07 1.56 -15.82
C LEU A 250 2.92 2.09 -17.27
N ASN A 251 2.01 1.51 -18.06
CA ASN A 251 1.80 1.90 -19.44
C ASN A 251 0.49 2.65 -19.61
N THR A 252 -0.67 2.05 -19.29
CA THR A 252 -1.97 2.69 -19.53
C THR A 252 -2.16 3.93 -18.65
N MET A 253 -1.98 3.79 -17.34
CA MET A 253 -2.20 4.91 -16.41
C MET A 253 -1.16 6.01 -16.60
N ASN A 254 0.13 5.65 -16.77
CA ASN A 254 1.16 6.67 -17.04
C ASN A 254 0.94 7.41 -18.35
N SER A 255 0.45 6.75 -19.40
CA SER A 255 0.15 7.42 -20.69
C SER A 255 -1.01 8.42 -20.60
N VAL A 256 -2.01 8.15 -19.75
CA VAL A 256 -3.21 9.00 -19.61
C VAL A 256 -3.01 10.09 -18.56
N PHE A 257 -2.26 9.80 -17.49
CA PHE A 257 -2.15 10.69 -16.34
C PHE A 257 -0.79 11.38 -16.22
N ASN A 258 0.24 10.91 -16.90
CA ASN A 258 1.63 11.40 -16.83
C ASN A 258 2.15 11.51 -15.37
N PHE A 259 2.81 10.46 -14.91
CA PHE A 259 3.27 10.38 -13.51
C PHE A 259 4.37 11.39 -13.18
N ASP A 260 5.18 11.79 -14.14
CA ASP A 260 6.19 12.84 -13.97
C ASP A 260 5.50 14.19 -13.67
N ASP A 261 4.65 14.67 -14.58
CA ASP A 261 3.98 15.97 -14.44
C ASP A 261 3.06 16.06 -13.20
N ASN A 262 2.36 14.97 -12.87
CA ASN A 262 1.33 15.00 -11.83
C ASN A 262 1.82 14.53 -10.45
N PHE A 263 2.80 13.65 -10.38
CA PHE A 263 3.29 13.09 -9.13
C PHE A 263 4.79 13.31 -8.91
N GLY A 264 5.54 13.80 -9.89
CA GLY A 264 6.98 13.97 -9.80
C GLY A 264 7.73 12.63 -9.81
N VAL A 265 7.27 11.65 -10.59
CA VAL A 265 7.97 10.37 -10.76
C VAL A 265 9.06 10.55 -11.80
N THR A 266 10.33 10.30 -11.42
CA THR A 266 11.45 10.44 -12.37
C THR A 266 11.38 9.43 -13.52
N SER A 267 11.85 9.82 -14.70
CA SER A 267 11.90 8.93 -15.86
C SER A 267 12.79 7.70 -15.60
N GLU A 268 13.84 7.85 -14.79
CA GLU A 268 14.74 6.75 -14.43
C GLU A 268 14.06 5.75 -13.52
N SER A 269 13.37 6.20 -12.46
CA SER A 269 12.63 5.31 -11.54
C SER A 269 11.48 4.60 -12.27
N LEU A 270 10.82 5.26 -13.22
CA LEU A 270 9.81 4.64 -14.07
C LEU A 270 10.41 3.55 -14.98
N LYS A 271 11.61 3.77 -15.53
CA LYS A 271 12.33 2.76 -16.33
C LYS A 271 12.68 1.55 -15.47
N ILE A 272 13.27 1.76 -14.30
CA ILE A 272 13.59 0.69 -13.34
C ILE A 272 12.32 -0.09 -12.98
N ALA A 273 11.20 0.60 -12.72
CA ALA A 273 9.93 -0.05 -12.43
C ALA A 273 9.45 -0.97 -13.56
N ARG A 274 9.56 -0.55 -14.83
CA ARG A 274 9.19 -1.40 -15.97
C ARG A 274 10.04 -2.67 -16.10
N GLU A 275 11.27 -2.62 -15.65
CA GLU A 275 12.20 -3.75 -15.66
C GLU A 275 11.96 -4.70 -14.48
N GLU A 276 11.74 -4.15 -13.27
CA GLU A 276 11.59 -4.94 -12.04
C GLU A 276 10.19 -5.56 -11.88
N CYS A 277 9.13 -4.86 -12.29
CA CYS A 277 7.76 -5.31 -12.03
C CYS A 277 7.32 -6.59 -12.77
N LYS A 278 8.15 -7.11 -13.65
CA LYS A 278 7.91 -8.37 -14.38
C LYS A 278 8.74 -9.55 -13.87
N LYS A 279 9.67 -9.29 -12.93
CA LYS A 279 10.58 -10.30 -12.43
C LYS A 279 9.98 -11.07 -11.25
N ASP A 280 10.30 -12.35 -11.17
CA ASP A 280 10.06 -13.20 -10.00
C ASP A 280 8.64 -13.29 -9.47
N LEU A 281 7.62 -12.91 -10.26
CA LEU A 281 6.21 -12.87 -9.82
C LEU A 281 5.72 -14.22 -9.28
N LEU A 282 6.01 -15.31 -9.99
CA LEU A 282 5.64 -16.66 -9.54
C LEU A 282 6.38 -17.03 -8.24
N THR A 283 7.66 -16.70 -8.15
CA THR A 283 8.47 -16.95 -6.94
C THR A 283 7.90 -16.22 -5.73
N TYR A 284 7.51 -14.97 -5.87
CA TYR A 284 6.89 -14.20 -4.78
C TYR A 284 5.50 -14.75 -4.41
N LEU A 285 4.72 -15.19 -5.40
CA LEU A 285 3.43 -15.82 -5.16
C LEU A 285 3.59 -17.11 -4.35
N GLU A 286 4.50 -18.00 -4.77
CA GLU A 286 4.74 -19.27 -4.11
C GLU A 286 5.27 -19.10 -2.68
N LYS A 287 6.20 -18.16 -2.47
CA LYS A 287 6.68 -17.81 -1.13
C LYS A 287 5.56 -17.27 -0.25
N GLY A 288 4.66 -16.44 -0.79
CA GLY A 288 3.51 -15.93 -0.05
C GLY A 288 2.53 -17.05 0.36
N ILE A 289 2.24 -17.99 -0.54
CA ILE A 289 1.39 -19.14 -0.25
C ILE A 289 2.07 -20.05 0.79
N ALA A 290 3.36 -20.34 0.63
CA ALA A 290 4.11 -21.17 1.57
C ALA A 290 4.12 -20.59 2.98
N LEU A 291 4.35 -19.27 3.11
CA LEU A 291 4.29 -18.59 4.41
C LEU A 291 2.92 -18.75 5.09
N ARG A 292 1.84 -18.67 4.30
CA ARG A 292 0.48 -18.89 4.84
C ARG A 292 0.22 -20.34 5.20
N GLN A 293 0.78 -21.29 4.45
CA GLN A 293 0.69 -22.72 4.79
C GLN A 293 1.39 -23.02 6.12
N GLU A 294 2.51 -22.36 6.42
CA GLU A 294 3.22 -22.49 7.70
C GLU A 294 2.45 -21.88 8.89
N GLU A 295 1.71 -20.78 8.65
CA GLU A 295 0.91 -20.10 9.66
C GLU A 295 -0.49 -20.73 9.88
N SER A 296 -0.97 -21.56 8.96
CA SER A 296 -2.33 -22.08 8.90
C SER A 296 -2.35 -23.59 9.11
N GLU A 297 -3.48 -24.13 9.61
CA GLU A 297 -3.71 -25.56 9.62
C GLU A 297 -4.07 -26.07 8.20
N ALA A 298 -3.84 -27.34 7.91
CA ALA A 298 -4.03 -27.91 6.56
C ALA A 298 -5.48 -27.78 6.01
N GLN A 299 -6.45 -27.58 6.90
CA GLN A 299 -7.87 -27.42 6.58
C GLN A 299 -8.33 -25.95 6.57
N ASP A 300 -7.42 -25.01 6.88
CA ASP A 300 -7.78 -23.59 6.88
C ASP A 300 -8.11 -23.12 5.46
N LYS A 301 -9.23 -22.42 5.36
CA LYS A 301 -9.73 -21.88 4.10
C LYS A 301 -8.90 -20.67 3.68
N ILE A 302 -8.90 -20.40 2.38
CA ILE A 302 -8.30 -19.20 1.84
C ILE A 302 -9.17 -17.99 2.23
N GLU A 303 -8.62 -17.11 3.05
CA GLU A 303 -9.31 -15.93 3.60
C GLU A 303 -8.88 -14.60 2.96
N GLU A 304 -7.89 -14.65 2.06
CA GLU A 304 -7.35 -13.43 1.44
C GLU A 304 -7.00 -13.63 -0.03
N THR A 305 -6.96 -12.54 -0.78
CA THR A 305 -6.53 -12.55 -2.18
C THR A 305 -5.03 -12.78 -2.31
N PHE A 306 -4.61 -13.59 -3.28
CA PHE A 306 -3.21 -13.81 -3.62
C PHE A 306 -2.63 -12.67 -4.48
N PHE A 307 -3.48 -11.78 -4.98
CA PHE A 307 -3.08 -10.67 -5.84
C PHE A 307 -1.95 -9.82 -5.26
N PHE A 308 -1.96 -9.59 -3.95
CA PHE A 308 -0.96 -8.73 -3.31
C PHE A 308 0.35 -9.44 -2.95
N TYR A 309 0.45 -10.77 -3.02
CA TYR A 309 1.68 -11.47 -2.64
C TYR A 309 2.87 -11.10 -3.55
N PRO A 310 2.77 -11.22 -4.88
CA PRO A 310 3.83 -10.78 -5.75
C PRO A 310 4.07 -9.26 -5.68
N ILE A 311 3.03 -8.46 -5.52
CA ILE A 311 3.16 -7.00 -5.44
C ILE A 311 4.03 -6.60 -4.25
N LYS A 312 3.89 -7.23 -3.08
CA LYS A 312 4.77 -7.00 -1.92
C LYS A 312 6.24 -7.27 -2.26
N GLY A 313 6.52 -8.40 -2.91
CA GLY A 313 7.87 -8.76 -3.33
C GLY A 313 8.46 -7.75 -4.31
N VAL A 314 7.69 -7.42 -5.34
CA VAL A 314 8.09 -6.46 -6.39
C VAL A 314 8.35 -5.07 -5.81
N LEU A 315 7.50 -4.52 -4.94
CA LEU A 315 7.72 -3.18 -4.37
C LEU A 315 9.00 -3.11 -3.54
N ASN A 316 9.36 -4.18 -2.83
CA ASN A 316 10.62 -4.26 -2.10
C ASN A 316 11.83 -4.43 -3.03
N ALA A 317 11.72 -5.24 -4.08
CA ALA A 317 12.77 -5.38 -5.09
C ALA A 317 13.01 -4.05 -5.82
N LEU A 318 11.93 -3.35 -6.18
CA LEU A 318 11.99 -2.03 -6.80
C LEU A 318 12.66 -1.00 -5.90
N ALA A 319 12.35 -1.00 -4.60
CA ALA A 319 13.02 -0.13 -3.63
C ALA A 319 14.54 -0.38 -3.58
N SER A 320 14.95 -1.64 -3.62
CA SER A 320 16.37 -2.01 -3.65
C SER A 320 17.04 -1.60 -4.97
N ALA A 321 16.39 -1.83 -6.10
CA ALA A 321 16.93 -1.48 -7.42
C ALA A 321 17.11 0.05 -7.60
N ILE A 322 16.17 0.86 -7.08
CA ILE A 322 16.29 2.32 -7.08
C ILE A 322 17.46 2.72 -6.18
N TYR A 323 17.54 2.19 -4.95
CA TYR A 323 18.66 2.47 -4.03
C TYR A 323 20.02 2.14 -4.68
N ASP A 324 20.15 0.98 -5.31
CA ASP A 324 21.39 0.58 -5.99
C ASP A 324 21.72 1.51 -7.16
N SER A 325 20.72 1.96 -7.91
CA SER A 325 20.92 2.95 -8.98
C SER A 325 21.40 4.30 -8.47
N LEU A 326 20.95 4.74 -7.30
CA LEU A 326 21.36 6.01 -6.69
C LEU A 326 22.76 5.95 -6.07
N THR A 327 23.11 4.82 -5.48
CA THR A 327 24.43 4.63 -4.83
C THR A 327 25.57 4.33 -5.80
N ASN A 328 25.25 3.88 -7.03
CA ASN A 328 26.25 3.60 -8.08
C ASN A 328 26.48 4.78 -9.05
N LYS A 329 25.84 5.92 -8.83
CA LYS A 329 26.09 7.18 -9.54
C LYS A 329 27.22 7.96 -8.88
#